data_775e1ee27ddaafe49af2aaad73144c3e
#
_entry.id   775e1ee27ddaafe49af2aaad73144c3e
#
_cell.length_a   1.000
_cell.length_b   1.000
_cell.length_c   1.000
_cell.angle_alpha   90.00
_cell.angle_beta   90.00
_cell.angle_gamma   90.00
#
_symmetry.space_group_name_H-M   'P 1'
#
loop_
_entity.id
_entity.type
_entity.pdbx_description
1 polymer ?
#
loop_
_entity_poly.entity_id
_entity_poly.type
_entity_poly.pdbx_seq_one_letter_code
_entity_poly.pdbx_strand_id
1 'polypeptide(L)'
;MSTFMKSIHAIVAVASDWAIGRQGDLLCHMPADMRHFKEVTMGHSIVMGRKTFDSFPRRPLPGRQNVVITRDTGWDYPGVTVAHSLEQAIASASTDVVFIIGGAQVYKEALPLVEVLHLTMIHARWASADAYFPALDMDQWQEVEREHHDSDHRNAYEFDFITLKRRNP
;
A
#
# COMPACT_ATOMS: atom_id res chain seq x y z
N MET A 1 -7.32 27.34 13.14
CA MET A 1 -6.49 26.79 12.07
C MET A 1 -6.10 25.36 12.41
N SER A 2 -6.44 24.47 11.55
CA SER A 2 -5.99 23.10 11.75
C SER A 2 -4.51 22.99 11.44
N THR A 3 -3.74 22.52 12.40
CA THR A 3 -2.33 22.24 12.22
C THR A 3 -2.09 20.77 11.94
N PHE A 4 -3.15 20.02 11.68
CA PHE A 4 -3.02 18.59 11.39
C PHE A 4 -2.37 18.40 10.05
N MET A 5 -1.11 18.02 10.08
CA MET A 5 -0.40 17.53 8.93
C MET A 5 -0.44 16.01 9.01
N LYS A 6 -1.17 15.42 8.09
CA LYS A 6 -1.21 13.97 7.98
C LYS A 6 0.08 13.49 7.37
N SER A 7 0.62 12.41 7.91
CA SER A 7 1.77 11.73 7.36
C SER A 7 1.30 10.64 6.40
N ILE A 8 1.72 10.73 5.16
CA ILE A 8 1.31 9.80 4.12
C ILE A 8 2.37 8.73 3.97
N HIS A 9 1.97 7.51 4.23
CA HIS A 9 2.81 6.32 4.07
C HIS A 9 2.25 5.49 2.92
N ALA A 10 3.09 4.69 2.29
CA ALA A 10 2.62 3.64 1.38
C ALA A 10 3.16 2.31 1.86
N ILE A 11 2.40 1.25 1.63
CA ILE A 11 2.82 -0.11 1.94
C ILE A 11 2.53 -0.99 0.74
N VAL A 12 3.52 -1.77 0.33
CA VAL A 12 3.42 -2.55 -0.91
C VAL A 12 4.41 -3.73 -0.88
N ALA A 13 3.98 -4.86 -1.43
CA ALA A 13 4.86 -5.98 -1.74
C ALA A 13 5.22 -5.92 -3.22
N VAL A 14 6.51 -5.96 -3.52
CA VAL A 14 7.02 -5.86 -4.88
C VAL A 14 7.92 -7.07 -5.20
N ALA A 15 7.86 -7.52 -6.45
CA ALA A 15 8.84 -8.46 -6.97
C ALA A 15 10.20 -7.77 -7.15
N SER A 16 11.24 -8.54 -7.47
CA SER A 16 12.58 -7.97 -7.64
C SER A 16 12.67 -6.94 -8.78
N ASP A 17 11.74 -6.97 -9.73
CA ASP A 17 11.62 -5.98 -10.81
C ASP A 17 10.52 -4.94 -10.56
N TRP A 18 10.04 -4.82 -9.31
CA TRP A 18 9.00 -3.88 -8.89
C TRP A 18 7.59 -4.18 -9.38
N ALA A 19 7.36 -5.39 -9.88
CA ALA A 19 6.00 -5.84 -10.21
C ALA A 19 5.18 -5.98 -8.94
N ILE A 20 3.89 -5.62 -8.99
CA ILE A 20 2.99 -5.67 -7.84
C ILE A 20 1.74 -6.50 -8.07
N GLY A 21 1.43 -6.85 -9.31
CA GLY A 21 0.21 -7.60 -9.55
C GLY A 21 0.07 -8.11 -10.97
N ARG A 22 -0.96 -8.93 -11.15
CA ARG A 22 -1.42 -9.39 -12.45
C ARG A 22 -2.92 -9.60 -12.41
N GLN A 23 -3.62 -9.18 -13.46
CA GLN A 23 -5.07 -9.35 -13.59
C GLN A 23 -5.85 -8.92 -12.35
N GLY A 24 -5.40 -7.82 -11.71
CA GLY A 24 -6.09 -7.23 -10.57
C GLY A 24 -5.82 -7.91 -9.22
N ASP A 25 -4.92 -8.88 -9.16
CA ASP A 25 -4.59 -9.60 -7.93
C ASP A 25 -3.09 -9.49 -7.61
N LEU A 26 -2.72 -9.91 -6.40
CA LEU A 26 -1.34 -9.99 -5.96
C LEU A 26 -0.59 -11.06 -6.75
N LEU A 27 0.72 -10.88 -6.89
CA LEU A 27 1.59 -11.87 -7.54
C LEU A 27 1.67 -13.17 -6.76
N CYS A 28 1.67 -13.07 -5.43
CA CYS A 28 1.66 -14.22 -4.53
C CYS A 28 1.07 -13.82 -3.19
N HIS A 29 0.70 -14.83 -2.40
CA HIS A 29 0.17 -14.64 -1.06
C HIS A 29 1.12 -15.30 -0.07
N MET A 30 1.83 -14.49 0.72
CA MET A 30 2.72 -14.99 1.77
C MET A 30 2.14 -14.61 3.13
N PRO A 31 1.89 -15.58 4.02
CA PRO A 31 1.32 -15.29 5.34
C PRO A 31 2.12 -14.28 6.16
N ALA A 32 3.44 -14.33 6.08
CA ALA A 32 4.30 -13.39 6.80
C ALA A 32 4.07 -11.94 6.33
N ASP A 33 3.92 -11.74 5.01
CA ASP A 33 3.65 -10.43 4.46
C ASP A 33 2.25 -9.94 4.81
N MET A 34 1.27 -10.82 4.76
CA MET A 34 -0.11 -10.48 5.14
C MET A 34 -0.20 -10.07 6.60
N ARG A 35 0.53 -10.76 7.48
CA ARG A 35 0.62 -10.40 8.90
C ARG A 35 1.28 -9.04 9.10
N HIS A 36 2.39 -8.80 8.41
CA HIS A 36 3.12 -7.54 8.44
C HIS A 36 2.22 -6.37 8.00
N PHE A 37 1.51 -6.54 6.90
CA PHE A 37 0.56 -5.56 6.40
C PHE A 37 -0.48 -5.22 7.47
N LYS A 38 -1.08 -6.24 8.08
CA LYS A 38 -2.07 -6.04 9.12
C LYS A 38 -1.50 -5.31 10.33
N GLU A 39 -0.33 -5.71 10.81
CA GLU A 39 0.31 -5.10 11.98
C GLU A 39 0.66 -3.64 11.75
N VAL A 40 1.22 -3.33 10.57
CA VAL A 40 1.65 -1.97 10.24
C VAL A 40 0.46 -1.03 10.06
N THR A 41 -0.62 -1.49 9.44
CA THR A 41 -1.78 -0.64 9.12
C THR A 41 -2.84 -0.58 10.21
N MET A 42 -2.82 -1.50 11.17
CA MET A 42 -3.88 -1.59 12.19
C MET A 42 -4.02 -0.27 12.97
N GLY A 43 -5.26 0.18 13.10
CA GLY A 43 -5.57 1.43 13.81
C GLY A 43 -5.39 2.70 13.00
N HIS A 44 -4.99 2.58 11.74
CA HIS A 44 -4.77 3.72 10.83
C HIS A 44 -5.77 3.71 9.69
N SER A 45 -5.91 4.87 9.03
CA SER A 45 -6.70 4.95 7.80
C SER A 45 -5.92 4.32 6.65
N ILE A 46 -6.62 3.55 5.82
CA ILE A 46 -6.06 2.95 4.61
C ILE A 46 -6.83 3.48 3.40
N VAL A 47 -6.08 3.94 2.40
CA VAL A 47 -6.61 4.52 1.16
C VAL A 47 -6.29 3.60 0.00
N MET A 48 -7.30 3.29 -0.81
CA MET A 48 -7.17 2.34 -1.90
C MET A 48 -8.12 2.68 -3.04
N GLY A 49 -7.79 2.18 -4.23
CA GLY A 49 -8.73 2.20 -5.34
C GLY A 49 -9.78 1.11 -5.16
N ARG A 50 -10.91 1.26 -5.86
CA ARG A 50 -12.04 0.32 -5.75
C ARG A 50 -11.65 -1.11 -6.14
N LYS A 51 -10.85 -1.30 -7.18
CA LYS A 51 -10.44 -2.65 -7.61
C LYS A 51 -9.66 -3.37 -6.51
N THR A 52 -8.80 -2.65 -5.80
CA THR A 52 -8.08 -3.21 -4.65
C THR A 52 -9.06 -3.61 -3.55
N PHE A 53 -10.01 -2.75 -3.24
CA PHE A 53 -11.06 -3.07 -2.27
C PHE A 53 -11.84 -4.33 -2.65
N ASP A 54 -12.24 -4.43 -3.91
CA ASP A 54 -13.01 -5.57 -4.42
C ASP A 54 -12.19 -6.88 -4.40
N SER A 55 -10.87 -6.79 -4.38
CA SER A 55 -9.98 -7.97 -4.34
C SER A 55 -9.91 -8.63 -2.97
N PHE A 56 -10.29 -7.95 -1.90
CA PHE A 56 -10.21 -8.52 -0.56
C PHE A 56 -11.33 -9.53 -0.31
N PRO A 57 -10.98 -10.73 0.23
CA PRO A 57 -12.01 -11.74 0.54
C PRO A 57 -12.93 -11.30 1.68
N ARG A 58 -12.42 -10.52 2.62
CA ARG A 58 -13.21 -9.91 3.70
C ARG A 58 -13.07 -8.40 3.64
N ARG A 59 -14.18 -7.69 3.52
CA ARG A 59 -14.21 -6.22 3.39
C ARG A 59 -15.38 -5.63 4.13
N PRO A 60 -15.20 -4.44 4.71
CA PRO A 60 -13.92 -3.70 4.78
C PRO A 60 -12.93 -4.37 5.72
N LEU A 61 -11.66 -3.99 5.64
CA LEU A 61 -10.62 -4.54 6.52
C LEU A 61 -10.87 -4.03 7.95
N PRO A 62 -10.99 -4.93 8.93
CA PRO A 62 -11.37 -4.51 10.29
C PRO A 62 -10.26 -3.74 11.01
N GLY A 63 -10.66 -2.88 11.95
CA GLY A 63 -9.75 -2.13 12.80
C GLY A 63 -9.07 -0.94 12.11
N ARG A 64 -9.50 -0.60 10.89
CA ARG A 64 -8.94 0.48 10.08
C ARG A 64 -10.06 1.20 9.36
N GLN A 65 -9.93 2.51 9.19
CA GLN A 65 -10.84 3.23 8.31
C GLN A 65 -10.50 2.90 6.87
N ASN A 66 -11.43 2.29 6.16
CA ASN A 66 -11.26 1.97 4.73
C ASN A 66 -11.77 3.15 3.91
N VAL A 67 -10.88 3.84 3.22
CA VAL A 67 -11.21 4.94 2.31
C VAL A 67 -11.00 4.44 0.90
N VAL A 68 -12.07 4.41 0.12
CA VAL A 68 -12.05 3.84 -1.24
C VAL A 68 -12.27 4.96 -2.26
N ILE A 69 -11.34 5.07 -3.20
CA ILE A 69 -11.42 6.03 -4.30
C ILE A 69 -12.11 5.36 -5.48
N THR A 70 -13.19 6.00 -5.96
CA THR A 70 -13.89 5.56 -7.15
C THR A 70 -14.45 6.77 -7.92
N ARG A 71 -14.53 6.66 -9.24
CA ARG A 71 -15.20 7.65 -10.10
C ARG A 71 -16.72 7.47 -10.10
N ASP A 72 -17.19 6.32 -9.65
CA ASP A 72 -18.62 6.03 -9.61
C ASP A 72 -19.26 6.75 -8.43
N THR A 73 -20.02 7.81 -8.73
CA THR A 73 -20.68 8.62 -7.71
C THR A 73 -21.85 7.91 -7.02
N GLY A 74 -22.32 6.82 -7.60
CA GLY A 74 -23.39 6.01 -7.03
C GLY A 74 -22.91 4.83 -6.20
N TRP A 75 -21.58 4.62 -6.15
CA TRP A 75 -21.05 3.48 -5.42
C TRP A 75 -20.97 3.78 -3.93
N ASP A 76 -21.39 2.82 -3.14
CA ASP A 76 -21.29 2.86 -1.68
C ASP A 76 -21.09 1.44 -1.16
N TYR A 77 -20.58 1.34 0.06
CA TYR A 77 -20.40 0.05 0.73
C TYR A 77 -20.45 0.27 2.24
N PRO A 78 -21.17 -0.58 2.98
CA PRO A 78 -21.27 -0.44 4.44
C PRO A 78 -19.91 -0.43 5.11
N GLY A 79 -19.68 0.56 5.99
CA GLY A 79 -18.45 0.68 6.74
C GLY A 79 -17.27 1.30 5.97
N VAL A 80 -17.51 1.83 4.77
CA VAL A 80 -16.48 2.42 3.92
C VAL A 80 -16.70 3.93 3.79
N THR A 81 -15.60 4.67 3.82
CA THR A 81 -15.59 6.09 3.44
C THR A 81 -15.31 6.17 1.94
N VAL A 82 -16.22 6.74 1.18
CA VAL A 82 -16.08 6.87 -0.28
C VAL A 82 -15.46 8.21 -0.62
N ALA A 83 -14.47 8.20 -1.49
CA ALA A 83 -13.84 9.40 -2.01
C ALA A 83 -13.76 9.33 -3.55
N HIS A 84 -13.73 10.48 -4.21
CA HIS A 84 -13.71 10.55 -5.66
C HIS A 84 -12.39 11.10 -6.20
N SER A 85 -11.44 11.38 -5.32
CA SER A 85 -10.09 11.77 -5.66
C SER A 85 -9.14 11.39 -4.53
N LEU A 86 -7.85 11.33 -4.83
CA LEU A 86 -6.83 11.09 -3.80
C LEU A 86 -6.85 12.21 -2.75
N GLU A 87 -6.99 13.45 -3.18
CA GLU A 87 -7.04 14.60 -2.26
C GLU A 87 -8.21 14.48 -1.30
N GLN A 88 -9.38 14.13 -1.81
CA GLN A 88 -10.56 13.92 -0.98
C GLN A 88 -10.34 12.74 -0.02
N ALA A 89 -9.74 11.67 -0.50
CA ALA A 89 -9.47 10.50 0.34
C ALA A 89 -8.57 10.85 1.53
N ILE A 90 -7.50 11.58 1.28
CA ILE A 90 -6.58 12.02 2.35
C ILE A 90 -7.29 12.97 3.32
N ALA A 91 -8.07 13.91 2.80
CA ALA A 91 -8.84 14.84 3.63
C ALA A 91 -9.85 14.11 4.51
N SER A 92 -10.41 13.01 4.03
CA SER A 92 -11.41 12.21 4.75
C SER A 92 -10.82 11.25 5.76
N ALA A 93 -9.50 11.03 5.73
CA ALA A 93 -8.83 10.14 6.65
C ALA A 93 -8.91 10.67 8.09
N SER A 94 -9.26 9.79 9.01
CA SER A 94 -9.50 10.15 10.41
C SER A 94 -8.27 9.99 11.31
N THR A 95 -7.17 9.48 10.78
CA THR A 95 -5.94 9.25 11.55
C THR A 95 -4.80 10.11 11.02
N ASP A 96 -3.80 10.38 11.88
CA ASP A 96 -2.65 11.21 11.52
C ASP A 96 -1.74 10.54 10.50
N VAL A 97 -1.61 9.22 10.59
CA VAL A 97 -0.87 8.41 9.62
C VAL A 97 -1.86 7.74 8.69
N VAL A 98 -1.66 7.93 7.39
CA VAL A 98 -2.54 7.42 6.34
C VAL A 98 -1.73 6.52 5.42
N PHE A 99 -2.19 5.28 5.23
CA PHE A 99 -1.51 4.30 4.39
C PHE A 99 -2.17 4.18 3.02
N ILE A 100 -1.39 4.40 1.98
CA ILE A 100 -1.79 4.12 0.60
C ILE A 100 -1.49 2.64 0.34
N ILE A 101 -2.50 1.87 -0.03
CA ILE A 101 -2.37 0.42 -0.16
C ILE A 101 -2.62 -0.13 -1.57
N GLY A 102 -2.79 0.74 -2.56
CA GLY A 102 -2.85 0.33 -3.96
C GLY A 102 -4.14 0.75 -4.66
N GLY A 103 -4.30 0.43 -5.91
CA GLY A 103 -3.32 -0.24 -6.76
C GLY A 103 -2.32 0.69 -7.44
N ALA A 104 -1.80 0.23 -8.58
CA ALA A 104 -0.72 0.91 -9.29
C ALA A 104 -1.01 2.39 -9.57
N GLN A 105 -2.21 2.72 -10.03
CA GLN A 105 -2.59 4.10 -10.32
C GLN A 105 -2.61 4.96 -9.06
N VAL A 106 -3.12 4.43 -7.96
CA VAL A 106 -3.19 5.16 -6.70
C VAL A 106 -1.78 5.37 -6.14
N TYR A 107 -0.91 4.36 -6.22
CA TYR A 107 0.49 4.51 -5.83
C TYR A 107 1.18 5.60 -6.64
N LYS A 108 0.95 5.62 -7.95
CA LYS A 108 1.56 6.61 -8.84
C LYS A 108 1.14 8.03 -8.49
N GLU A 109 -0.14 8.25 -8.24
CA GLU A 109 -0.65 9.57 -7.85
C GLU A 109 -0.17 9.99 -6.47
N ALA A 110 -0.10 9.04 -5.53
CA ALA A 110 0.24 9.34 -4.14
C ALA A 110 1.73 9.51 -3.90
N LEU A 111 2.59 8.89 -4.71
CA LEU A 111 4.03 8.83 -4.45
C LEU A 111 4.67 10.18 -4.13
N PRO A 112 4.35 11.28 -4.84
CA PRO A 112 4.91 12.60 -4.48
C PRO A 112 4.58 13.07 -3.07
N LEU A 113 3.53 12.53 -2.46
CA LEU A 113 3.08 12.90 -1.11
C LEU A 113 3.60 11.92 -0.04
N VAL A 114 4.11 10.77 -0.44
CA VAL A 114 4.53 9.72 0.49
C VAL A 114 5.82 10.10 1.18
N GLU A 115 5.82 10.07 2.50
CA GLU A 115 6.99 10.36 3.34
C GLU A 115 7.74 9.10 3.75
N VAL A 116 6.99 8.00 3.96
CA VAL A 116 7.55 6.71 4.39
C VAL A 116 6.97 5.61 3.52
N LEU A 117 7.84 4.77 2.99
CA LEU A 117 7.47 3.66 2.13
C LEU A 117 7.86 2.34 2.82
N HIS A 118 6.85 1.54 3.08
CA HIS A 118 7.02 0.21 3.67
C HIS A 118 6.99 -0.82 2.55
N LEU A 119 8.16 -1.34 2.20
CA LEU A 119 8.31 -2.31 1.12
C LEU A 119 8.46 -3.72 1.67
N THR A 120 7.81 -4.67 1.01
CA THR A 120 8.21 -6.07 1.08
C THR A 120 8.83 -6.39 -0.28
N MET A 121 10.13 -6.58 -0.31
CA MET A 121 10.86 -6.95 -1.54
C MET A 121 10.92 -8.47 -1.61
N ILE A 122 10.19 -9.04 -2.55
CA ILE A 122 10.14 -10.50 -2.75
C ILE A 122 11.21 -10.87 -3.75
N HIS A 123 12.06 -11.84 -3.39
CA HIS A 123 13.18 -12.29 -4.22
C HIS A 123 12.70 -13.28 -5.29
N ALA A 124 11.84 -12.79 -6.17
CA ALA A 124 11.27 -13.56 -7.27
C ALA A 124 10.74 -12.63 -8.36
N ARG A 125 10.47 -13.19 -9.52
CA ARG A 125 9.88 -12.50 -10.66
C ARG A 125 8.76 -13.33 -11.26
N TRP A 126 7.76 -12.63 -11.80
CA TRP A 126 6.64 -13.26 -12.49
C TRP A 126 6.53 -12.67 -13.89
N ALA A 127 6.72 -13.52 -14.90
CA ALA A 127 6.65 -13.10 -16.31
C ALA A 127 5.26 -12.59 -16.67
N SER A 128 4.22 -13.03 -15.97
CA SER A 128 2.82 -12.63 -16.20
C SER A 128 2.41 -11.35 -15.49
N ALA A 129 3.32 -10.68 -14.78
CA ALA A 129 3.00 -9.43 -14.10
C ALA A 129 2.59 -8.35 -15.11
N ASP A 130 1.56 -7.59 -14.77
CA ASP A 130 1.03 -6.52 -15.62
C ASP A 130 0.86 -5.19 -14.87
N ALA A 131 1.14 -5.16 -13.58
CA ALA A 131 1.10 -3.94 -12.78
C ALA A 131 2.41 -3.78 -12.02
N TYR A 132 2.92 -2.55 -11.99
CA TYR A 132 4.22 -2.24 -11.40
C TYR A 132 4.11 -1.03 -10.48
N PHE A 133 4.92 -1.05 -9.42
CA PHE A 133 5.08 0.12 -8.58
C PHE A 133 5.84 1.20 -9.36
N PRO A 134 5.49 2.50 -9.22
CA PRO A 134 6.17 3.55 -9.95
C PRO A 134 7.65 3.61 -9.62
N ALA A 135 8.46 4.02 -10.60
CA ALA A 135 9.90 4.12 -10.43
C ALA A 135 10.25 5.11 -9.31
N LEU A 136 11.20 4.72 -8.46
CA LEU A 136 11.71 5.57 -7.38
C LEU A 136 13.03 6.22 -7.80
N ASP A 137 13.16 7.51 -7.49
CA ASP A 137 14.45 8.19 -7.51
C ASP A 137 15.12 7.92 -6.15
N MET A 138 16.04 6.97 -6.12
CA MET A 138 16.70 6.55 -4.88
C MET A 138 17.54 7.64 -4.23
N ASP A 139 17.85 8.71 -4.95
CA ASP A 139 18.48 9.88 -4.34
C ASP A 139 17.55 10.61 -3.38
N GLN A 140 16.23 10.43 -3.54
CA GLN A 140 15.21 11.05 -2.69
C GLN A 140 14.82 10.19 -1.48
N TRP A 141 15.30 8.96 -1.41
CA TRP A 141 14.90 8.01 -0.38
C TRP A 141 16.10 7.49 0.41
N GLN A 142 15.89 7.31 1.73
CA GLN A 142 16.90 6.71 2.61
C GLN A 142 16.33 5.41 3.18
N GLU A 143 17.08 4.33 3.04
CA GLU A 143 16.75 3.09 3.72
C GLU A 143 17.08 3.25 5.21
N VAL A 144 16.04 3.15 6.06
CA VAL A 144 16.19 3.30 7.51
C VAL A 144 16.09 1.98 8.25
N GLU A 145 15.51 0.96 7.64
CA GLU A 145 15.37 -0.36 8.24
C GLU A 145 15.29 -1.42 7.15
N ARG A 146 15.92 -2.56 7.42
CA ARG A 146 15.85 -3.74 6.55
C ARG A 146 15.87 -5.00 7.41
N GLU A 147 14.90 -5.88 7.19
CA GLU A 147 14.78 -7.16 7.88
C GLU A 147 14.64 -8.28 6.85
N HIS A 148 15.64 -9.15 6.77
CA HIS A 148 15.64 -10.27 5.84
C HIS A 148 14.93 -11.48 6.44
N HIS A 149 14.16 -12.17 5.61
CA HIS A 149 13.48 -13.41 5.93
C HIS A 149 13.76 -14.46 4.86
N ASP A 150 14.18 -15.65 5.29
CA ASP A 150 14.34 -16.78 4.40
C ASP A 150 12.97 -17.36 4.04
N SER A 151 12.91 -18.08 2.91
CA SER A 151 11.73 -18.87 2.60
C SER A 151 11.55 -19.99 3.63
N ASP A 152 10.31 -20.40 3.82
CA ASP A 152 9.97 -21.51 4.68
C ASP A 152 8.76 -22.28 4.13
N HIS A 153 8.21 -23.23 4.87
CA HIS A 153 7.11 -24.07 4.39
C HIS A 153 5.79 -23.29 4.19
N ARG A 154 5.68 -22.08 4.74
CA ARG A 154 4.50 -21.23 4.57
C ARG A 154 4.76 -20.07 3.61
N ASN A 155 6.01 -19.63 3.49
CA ASN A 155 6.41 -18.48 2.69
C ASN A 155 7.38 -18.99 1.61
N ALA A 156 6.88 -19.10 0.39
CA ALA A 156 7.57 -19.79 -0.70
C ALA A 156 8.85 -19.10 -1.17
N TYR A 157 9.01 -17.81 -0.88
CA TYR A 157 10.12 -16.99 -1.38
C TYR A 157 10.83 -16.27 -0.25
N GLU A 158 12.13 -16.02 -0.42
CA GLU A 158 12.85 -15.09 0.43
C GLU A 158 12.31 -13.69 0.21
N PHE A 159 12.32 -12.88 1.24
CA PHE A 159 11.85 -11.49 1.15
C PHE A 159 12.51 -10.64 2.21
N ASP A 160 12.51 -9.32 1.95
CA ASP A 160 12.98 -8.33 2.92
C ASP A 160 11.85 -7.37 3.24
N PHE A 161 11.67 -7.03 4.49
CA PHE A 161 10.90 -5.85 4.88
C PHE A 161 11.85 -4.67 4.91
N ILE A 162 11.55 -3.64 4.11
CA ILE A 162 12.40 -2.47 3.95
C ILE A 162 11.56 -1.23 4.24
N THR A 163 12.07 -0.36 5.09
CA THR A 163 11.45 0.94 5.31
C THR A 163 12.33 2.01 4.68
N LEU A 164 11.75 2.74 3.74
CA LEU A 164 12.39 3.90 3.11
C LEU A 164 11.72 5.17 3.63
N LYS A 165 12.54 6.15 3.96
CA LYS A 165 12.06 7.46 4.37
C LYS A 165 12.52 8.50 3.35
N ARG A 166 11.61 9.41 2.98
CA ARG A 166 11.98 10.47 2.03
C ARG A 166 13.01 11.39 2.66
N ARG A 167 14.06 11.67 1.92
CA ARG A 167 15.07 12.63 2.35
C ARG A 167 14.46 14.03 2.32
N ASN A 168 14.80 14.84 3.30
CA ASN A 168 14.35 16.23 3.31
C ASN A 168 15.00 16.97 2.13
N PRO A 169 14.22 17.84 1.45
CA PRO A 169 14.75 18.66 0.39
C PRO A 169 15.81 19.66 0.88
#